data_7268afa850c00a27dd6a9cefc32e58cc
#
_entry.id   7268afa850c00a27dd6a9cefc32e58cc
#
_cell.length_a   1.000
_cell.length_b   1.000
_cell.length_c   1.000
_cell.angle_alpha   90.00
_cell.angle_beta   90.00
_cell.angle_gamma   90.00
#
_symmetry.space_group_name_H-M   'P 1'
#
loop_
_entity.id
_entity.type
_entity.pdbx_description
1 polymer ?
#
loop_
_entity_poly.entity_id
_entity_poly.type
_entity_poly.pdbx_seq_one_letter_code
_entity_poly.pdbx_strand_id
1 'polypeptide(L)'
;MKNSIVMLAAAAALLTTPSCQKVIGEGPLQTEVRNISDFSGVSASIGGKINYKIDPVYKVEITAQANILDVLETSKVNGHLLIKVRNGVRVRHNEEITVNISAPSADYLHLSGSGDVIVTGSLNETNLDLDISGSGNITVSSATITEKIKAAISGSGNMKVQAGSAKNEDLRISGSGKLLLEGITAEHAETKISGSGDIKVNLSKSLDATISGSGSVYYLGNPLISTSISGSGRVRPL
;
A
#
# COMPACT_ATOMS: atom_id res chain seq x y z
N MET A 1 29.22 17.66 69.19
CA MET A 1 29.67 17.24 67.86
C MET A 1 28.66 16.20 67.33
N LYS A 2 27.74 16.62 66.47
CA LYS A 2 26.68 15.73 65.90
C LYS A 2 27.05 15.40 64.45
N ASN A 3 27.36 14.15 64.16
CA ASN A 3 27.62 13.66 62.83
C ASN A 3 26.28 13.32 62.15
N SER A 4 25.90 14.09 61.15
CA SER A 4 24.77 13.81 60.23
C SER A 4 25.26 12.95 59.10
N ILE A 5 24.83 11.70 59.07
CA ILE A 5 25.02 10.77 57.96
C ILE A 5 23.93 11.08 56.93
N VAL A 6 24.31 11.62 55.77
CA VAL A 6 23.43 11.80 54.62
C VAL A 6 23.40 10.48 53.86
N MET A 7 22.28 9.76 53.95
CA MET A 7 22.01 8.58 53.10
C MET A 7 21.59 9.06 51.72
N LEU A 8 22.45 8.86 50.71
CA LEU A 8 22.16 9.08 49.28
C LEU A 8 21.43 7.85 48.73
N ALA A 9 20.12 7.94 48.63
CA ALA A 9 19.30 6.89 47.98
C ALA A 9 19.42 7.06 46.46
N ALA A 10 20.26 6.25 45.83
CA ALA A 10 20.31 6.14 44.37
C ALA A 10 19.09 5.41 43.86
N ALA A 11 18.10 6.10 43.35
CA ALA A 11 16.96 5.51 42.62
C ALA A 11 17.45 5.01 41.27
N ALA A 12 17.69 3.71 41.14
CA ALA A 12 17.94 3.04 39.88
C ALA A 12 16.63 2.99 39.08
N ALA A 13 16.44 3.92 38.18
CA ALA A 13 15.37 3.86 37.18
C ALA A 13 15.66 2.69 36.22
N LEU A 14 14.99 1.57 36.42
CA LEU A 14 14.96 0.46 35.45
C LEU A 14 14.30 0.99 34.16
N LEU A 15 15.10 1.37 33.18
CA LEU A 15 14.67 1.60 31.80
C LEU A 15 14.28 0.23 31.22
N THR A 16 13.02 -0.15 31.35
CA THR A 16 12.45 -1.28 30.60
C THR A 16 12.36 -0.85 29.14
N THR A 17 13.40 -1.12 28.36
CA THR A 17 13.32 -1.03 26.90
C THR A 17 12.30 -2.06 26.43
N PRO A 18 11.26 -1.68 25.67
CA PRO A 18 10.35 -2.66 25.10
C PRO A 18 11.16 -3.55 24.15
N SER A 19 11.40 -4.79 24.55
CA SER A 19 12.05 -5.79 23.70
C SER A 19 11.07 -6.17 22.60
N CYS A 20 11.45 -5.96 21.34
CA CYS A 20 10.66 -6.41 20.19
C CYS A 20 10.66 -7.95 20.21
N GLN A 21 9.50 -8.56 20.45
CA GLN A 21 9.34 -10.02 20.45
C GLN A 21 9.49 -10.52 19.01
N LYS A 22 10.39 -11.47 18.79
CA LYS A 22 10.55 -12.14 17.50
C LYS A 22 9.73 -13.43 17.50
N VAL A 23 8.82 -13.57 16.54
CA VAL A 23 8.04 -14.78 16.28
C VAL A 23 8.51 -15.37 14.96
N ILE A 24 8.96 -16.64 15.01
CA ILE A 24 9.35 -17.40 13.81
C ILE A 24 8.22 -18.39 13.55
N GLY A 25 7.76 -18.47 12.29
CA GLY A 25 6.70 -19.38 11.90
C GLY A 25 7.09 -20.84 12.11
N GLU A 26 6.21 -21.60 12.76
CA GLU A 26 6.41 -23.01 13.10
C GLU A 26 5.14 -23.83 12.86
N GLY A 27 5.31 -25.08 12.47
CA GLY A 27 4.22 -26.01 12.20
C GLY A 27 3.54 -25.83 10.84
N PRO A 28 2.46 -26.58 10.57
CA PRO A 28 1.74 -26.54 9.31
C PRO A 28 0.94 -25.24 9.16
N LEU A 29 0.61 -24.90 7.90
CA LEU A 29 -0.32 -23.82 7.60
C LEU A 29 -1.72 -24.16 8.10
N GLN A 30 -2.39 -23.18 8.65
CA GLN A 30 -3.80 -23.22 9.06
C GLN A 30 -4.53 -22.03 8.46
N THR A 31 -5.84 -22.18 8.24
CA THR A 31 -6.69 -21.12 7.74
C THR A 31 -7.70 -20.71 8.82
N GLU A 32 -7.74 -19.41 9.09
CA GLU A 32 -8.73 -18.81 9.97
C GLU A 32 -9.65 -17.86 9.23
N VAL A 33 -10.95 -17.93 9.52
CA VAL A 33 -11.94 -16.97 9.06
C VAL A 33 -12.05 -15.83 10.07
N ARG A 34 -11.94 -14.60 9.58
CA ARG A 34 -12.15 -13.38 10.36
C ARG A 34 -13.53 -12.81 10.04
N ASN A 35 -14.44 -12.78 11.02
CA ASN A 35 -15.80 -12.28 10.86
C ASN A 35 -15.83 -10.75 10.87
N ILE A 36 -15.47 -10.14 9.74
CA ILE A 36 -15.47 -8.68 9.53
C ILE A 36 -16.22 -8.38 8.24
N SER A 37 -17.15 -7.44 8.29
CA SER A 37 -17.95 -6.99 7.15
C SER A 37 -18.04 -5.46 7.07
N ASP A 38 -18.71 -4.97 6.04
CA ASP A 38 -19.00 -3.54 5.82
C ASP A 38 -17.73 -2.68 5.72
N PHE A 39 -16.74 -3.18 5.00
CA PHE A 39 -15.53 -2.45 4.65
C PHE A 39 -15.45 -2.24 3.13
N SER A 40 -14.85 -1.13 2.71
CA SER A 40 -14.68 -0.74 1.29
C SER A 40 -13.20 -0.66 0.88
N GLY A 41 -12.36 -1.49 1.45
CA GLY A 41 -10.94 -1.50 1.11
C GLY A 41 -10.09 -2.17 2.17
N VAL A 42 -8.77 -2.16 1.98
CA VAL A 42 -7.81 -2.81 2.87
C VAL A 42 -6.60 -1.94 3.15
N SER A 43 -6.19 -1.90 4.41
CA SER A 43 -4.90 -1.41 4.86
C SER A 43 -4.10 -2.56 5.45
N ALA A 44 -3.01 -2.94 4.80
CA ALA A 44 -2.20 -4.08 5.22
C ALA A 44 -0.78 -3.66 5.57
N SER A 45 -0.32 -4.12 6.73
CA SER A 45 1.07 -3.96 7.20
C SER A 45 1.68 -5.32 7.49
N ILE A 46 1.73 -6.15 6.45
CA ILE A 46 2.26 -7.53 6.49
C ILE A 46 3.13 -7.80 5.26
N GLY A 47 4.07 -8.72 5.39
CA GLY A 47 4.72 -9.37 4.24
C GLY A 47 3.91 -10.62 3.87
N GLY A 48 3.41 -10.71 2.66
CA GLY A 48 2.60 -11.83 2.21
C GLY A 48 1.70 -11.44 1.04
N LYS A 49 0.82 -12.33 0.65
CA LYS A 49 -0.05 -12.15 -0.51
C LYS A 49 -1.48 -11.88 -0.07
N ILE A 50 -2.07 -10.83 -0.61
CA ILE A 50 -3.46 -10.45 -0.37
C ILE A 50 -4.22 -10.56 -1.69
N ASN A 51 -5.12 -11.53 -1.79
CA ASN A 51 -6.03 -11.69 -2.91
C ASN A 51 -7.35 -11.02 -2.54
N TYR A 52 -7.67 -9.91 -3.19
CA TYR A 52 -8.91 -9.17 -3.00
C TYR A 52 -9.82 -9.40 -4.20
N LYS A 53 -10.94 -10.07 -4.00
CA LYS A 53 -11.95 -10.33 -5.03
C LYS A 53 -13.13 -9.39 -4.86
N ILE A 54 -13.53 -8.71 -5.92
CA ILE A 54 -14.79 -7.97 -5.94
C ILE A 54 -15.93 -8.97 -6.03
N ASP A 55 -16.74 -9.05 -4.98
CA ASP A 55 -17.80 -10.03 -4.80
C ASP A 55 -18.82 -9.48 -3.80
N PRO A 56 -20.14 -9.63 -3.99
CA PRO A 56 -21.15 -9.11 -3.06
C PRO A 56 -21.08 -9.70 -1.65
N VAL A 57 -20.38 -10.80 -1.44
CA VAL A 57 -20.28 -11.48 -0.15
C VAL A 57 -18.97 -11.09 0.55
N TYR A 58 -19.09 -10.57 1.78
CA TYR A 58 -17.92 -10.32 2.62
C TYR A 58 -17.31 -11.62 3.12
N LYS A 59 -16.02 -11.77 2.93
CA LYS A 59 -15.23 -12.88 3.45
C LYS A 59 -13.80 -12.44 3.68
N VAL A 60 -13.23 -12.84 4.82
CA VAL A 60 -11.81 -12.63 5.14
C VAL A 60 -11.25 -13.95 5.68
N GLU A 61 -10.32 -14.54 4.96
CA GLU A 61 -9.61 -15.76 5.36
C GLU A 61 -8.11 -15.49 5.38
N ILE A 62 -7.44 -15.90 6.45
CA ILE A 62 -6.00 -15.78 6.58
C ILE A 62 -5.41 -17.17 6.73
N THR A 63 -4.48 -17.52 5.85
CA THR A 63 -3.72 -18.76 5.90
C THR A 63 -2.27 -18.44 6.27
N ALA A 64 -1.82 -18.97 7.38
CA ALA A 64 -0.45 -18.86 7.88
C ALA A 64 -0.16 -19.98 8.88
N GLN A 65 1.07 -20.06 9.39
CA GLN A 65 1.40 -20.95 10.49
C GLN A 65 0.69 -20.51 11.78
N ALA A 66 0.25 -21.46 12.63
CA ALA A 66 -0.61 -21.17 13.78
C ALA A 66 -0.09 -20.05 14.68
N ASN A 67 1.19 -20.10 15.04
CA ASN A 67 1.83 -19.09 15.88
C ASN A 67 1.98 -17.70 15.20
N ILE A 68 1.88 -17.65 13.86
CA ILE A 68 1.80 -16.40 13.11
C ILE A 68 0.36 -15.84 13.15
N LEU A 69 -0.66 -16.72 13.00
CA LEU A 69 -2.07 -16.33 13.11
C LEU A 69 -2.39 -15.68 14.47
N ASP A 70 -1.78 -16.18 15.56
CA ASP A 70 -1.92 -15.66 16.93
C ASP A 70 -1.45 -14.20 17.09
N VAL A 71 -0.56 -13.74 16.23
CA VAL A 71 0.00 -12.38 16.29
C VAL A 71 -0.46 -11.49 15.15
N LEU A 72 -1.29 -12.00 14.23
CA LEU A 72 -1.96 -11.21 13.20
C LEU A 72 -3.27 -10.63 13.72
N GLU A 73 -3.36 -9.33 13.72
CA GLU A 73 -4.55 -8.57 14.13
C GLU A 73 -5.34 -8.12 12.90
N THR A 74 -6.66 -8.29 12.97
CA THR A 74 -7.59 -7.79 11.97
C THR A 74 -8.69 -6.98 12.64
N SER A 75 -9.00 -5.81 12.07
CA SER A 75 -10.06 -4.95 12.58
C SER A 75 -10.63 -4.08 11.46
N LYS A 76 -11.78 -3.42 11.68
CA LYS A 76 -12.29 -2.39 10.80
C LYS A 76 -11.96 -1.02 11.38
N VAL A 77 -11.27 -0.18 10.61
CA VAL A 77 -10.90 1.18 11.00
C VAL A 77 -11.24 2.12 9.86
N ASN A 78 -12.01 3.17 10.15
CA ASN A 78 -12.47 4.17 9.16
C ASN A 78 -13.15 3.56 7.92
N GLY A 79 -13.89 2.46 8.09
CA GLY A 79 -14.55 1.78 6.97
C GLY A 79 -13.67 0.80 6.19
N HIS A 80 -12.38 0.67 6.50
CA HIS A 80 -11.45 -0.21 5.80
C HIS A 80 -11.01 -1.39 6.70
N LEU A 81 -10.73 -2.53 6.09
CA LEU A 81 -10.14 -3.70 6.76
C LEU A 81 -8.67 -3.42 7.06
N LEU A 82 -8.29 -3.39 8.34
CA LEU A 82 -6.91 -3.29 8.78
C LEU A 82 -6.37 -4.69 9.08
N ILE A 83 -5.21 -5.03 8.49
CA ILE A 83 -4.47 -6.27 8.74
C ILE A 83 -3.04 -5.91 9.11
N LYS A 84 -2.62 -6.28 10.30
CA LYS A 84 -1.27 -5.95 10.78
C LYS A 84 -0.71 -7.02 11.72
N VAL A 85 0.58 -7.00 11.92
CA VAL A 85 1.21 -7.71 13.02
C VAL A 85 1.01 -6.91 14.31
N ARG A 86 0.75 -7.60 15.43
CA ARG A 86 0.66 -7.02 16.78
C ARG A 86 1.85 -6.11 17.06
N ASN A 87 1.60 -4.95 17.65
CA ASN A 87 2.66 -3.99 17.99
C ASN A 87 3.73 -4.64 18.90
N GLY A 88 4.99 -4.34 18.64
CA GLY A 88 6.11 -4.90 19.38
C GLY A 88 6.49 -6.33 18.97
N VAL A 89 5.83 -6.91 17.96
CA VAL A 89 6.16 -8.22 17.41
C VAL A 89 6.79 -8.07 16.03
N ARG A 90 7.90 -8.78 15.80
CA ARG A 90 8.51 -8.95 14.49
C ARG A 90 8.30 -10.39 14.03
N VAL A 91 7.59 -10.56 12.93
CA VAL A 91 7.36 -11.87 12.33
C VAL A 91 8.47 -12.19 11.33
N ARG A 92 8.96 -13.44 11.39
CA ARG A 92 9.74 -14.08 10.34
C ARG A 92 9.05 -15.37 9.96
N HIS A 93 8.49 -15.43 8.78
CA HIS A 93 7.79 -16.61 8.28
C HIS A 93 8.67 -17.39 7.29
N ASN A 94 8.53 -18.71 7.29
CA ASN A 94 9.17 -19.61 6.33
C ASN A 94 8.18 -19.99 5.21
N GLU A 95 6.89 -19.89 5.51
CA GLU A 95 5.79 -20.10 4.58
C GLU A 95 5.06 -18.77 4.31
N GLU A 96 4.51 -18.60 3.13
CA GLU A 96 3.84 -17.35 2.73
C GLU A 96 2.55 -17.14 3.53
N ILE A 97 2.35 -15.95 4.06
CA ILE A 97 1.08 -15.51 4.62
C ILE A 97 0.16 -15.17 3.44
N THR A 98 -0.97 -15.86 3.33
CA THR A 98 -1.97 -15.60 2.30
C THR A 98 -3.25 -15.09 2.94
N VAL A 99 -3.76 -13.97 2.45
CA VAL A 99 -5.05 -13.40 2.86
C VAL A 99 -5.98 -13.39 1.67
N ASN A 100 -7.13 -14.05 1.79
CA ASN A 100 -8.18 -14.03 0.79
C ASN A 100 -9.33 -13.17 1.30
N ILE A 101 -9.63 -12.11 0.57
CA ILE A 101 -10.67 -11.14 0.87
C ILE A 101 -11.69 -11.16 -0.25
N SER A 102 -12.99 -11.15 0.08
CA SER A 102 -14.03 -10.74 -0.85
C SER A 102 -14.90 -9.65 -0.23
N ALA A 103 -15.26 -8.66 -1.04
CA ALA A 103 -16.14 -7.55 -0.67
C ALA A 103 -16.71 -6.88 -1.93
N PRO A 104 -17.84 -6.17 -1.84
CA PRO A 104 -18.49 -5.58 -3.01
C PRO A 104 -17.74 -4.39 -3.63
N SER A 105 -16.82 -3.78 -2.90
CA SER A 105 -16.11 -2.56 -3.33
C SER A 105 -14.66 -2.54 -2.80
N ALA A 106 -13.81 -1.71 -3.41
CA ALA A 106 -12.49 -1.38 -2.89
C ALA A 106 -12.08 0.03 -3.34
N ASP A 107 -12.42 1.02 -2.55
CA ASP A 107 -12.07 2.42 -2.78
C ASP A 107 -10.70 2.83 -2.18
N TYR A 108 -10.15 1.97 -1.31
CA TYR A 108 -8.90 2.22 -0.59
C TYR A 108 -8.04 0.96 -0.49
N LEU A 109 -6.82 1.02 -1.04
CA LEU A 109 -5.82 -0.05 -0.96
C LEU A 109 -4.50 0.51 -0.47
N HIS A 110 -4.16 0.24 0.77
CA HIS A 110 -2.90 0.67 1.39
C HIS A 110 -2.04 -0.52 1.76
N LEU A 111 -0.78 -0.51 1.34
CA LEU A 111 0.20 -1.54 1.63
C LEU A 111 1.45 -0.93 2.28
N SER A 112 1.69 -1.26 3.53
CA SER A 112 2.92 -0.92 4.24
C SER A 112 3.78 -2.17 4.41
N GLY A 113 4.91 -2.23 3.71
CA GLY A 113 5.82 -3.38 3.76
C GLY A 113 6.21 -3.92 2.39
N SER A 114 6.37 -5.24 2.28
CA SER A 114 6.85 -5.95 1.08
C SER A 114 5.90 -7.02 0.55
N GLY A 115 4.64 -7.00 0.97
CA GLY A 115 3.62 -7.91 0.46
C GLY A 115 3.10 -7.52 -0.93
N ASP A 116 2.20 -8.34 -1.47
CA ASP A 116 1.51 -8.09 -2.72
C ASP A 116 -0.01 -8.04 -2.52
N VAL A 117 -0.67 -7.04 -3.09
CA VAL A 117 -2.14 -6.94 -3.15
C VAL A 117 -2.58 -7.15 -4.59
N ILE A 118 -3.43 -8.13 -4.82
CA ILE A 118 -3.98 -8.45 -6.14
C ILE A 118 -5.49 -8.32 -6.07
N VAL A 119 -6.03 -7.34 -6.79
CA VAL A 119 -7.49 -7.12 -6.90
C VAL A 119 -8.00 -7.73 -8.19
N THR A 120 -8.97 -8.62 -8.08
CA THR A 120 -9.63 -9.28 -9.19
C THR A 120 -11.11 -8.88 -9.27
N GLY A 121 -11.62 -8.77 -10.49
CA GLY A 121 -12.93 -8.20 -10.78
C GLY A 121 -12.82 -6.75 -11.22
N SER A 122 -13.95 -6.08 -11.36
CA SER A 122 -14.02 -4.69 -11.81
C SER A 122 -14.40 -3.78 -10.66
N LEU A 123 -13.56 -2.82 -10.36
CA LEU A 123 -13.86 -1.72 -9.44
C LEU A 123 -14.70 -0.67 -10.16
N ASN A 124 -15.82 -0.28 -9.56
CA ASN A 124 -16.68 0.79 -10.07
C ASN A 124 -16.91 1.77 -8.92
N GLU A 125 -16.04 2.78 -8.82
CA GLU A 125 -15.99 3.70 -7.69
C GLU A 125 -16.00 5.15 -8.14
N THR A 126 -16.35 6.04 -7.24
CA THR A 126 -16.19 7.48 -7.48
C THR A 126 -14.73 7.89 -7.39
N ASN A 127 -14.04 7.41 -6.35
CA ASN A 127 -12.62 7.65 -6.12
C ASN A 127 -11.92 6.34 -5.79
N LEU A 128 -10.63 6.25 -6.12
CA LEU A 128 -9.77 5.14 -5.76
C LEU A 128 -8.46 5.68 -5.19
N ASP A 129 -8.14 5.32 -3.94
CA ASP A 129 -6.88 5.70 -3.28
C ASP A 129 -5.99 4.47 -3.15
N LEU A 130 -4.82 4.52 -3.78
CA LEU A 130 -3.80 3.47 -3.80
C LEU A 130 -2.53 4.01 -3.15
N ASP A 131 -2.04 3.37 -2.10
CA ASP A 131 -0.82 3.80 -1.41
C ASP A 131 0.12 2.62 -1.12
N ILE A 132 1.41 2.77 -1.45
CA ILE A 132 2.47 1.86 -1.04
C ILE A 132 3.51 2.62 -0.24
N SER A 133 3.73 2.16 0.99
CA SER A 133 4.87 2.56 1.82
C SER A 133 5.81 1.37 2.00
N GLY A 134 6.82 1.25 1.13
CA GLY A 134 7.77 0.13 1.14
C GLY A 134 8.13 -0.39 -0.25
N SER A 135 8.22 -1.71 -0.38
CA SER A 135 8.69 -2.40 -1.59
C SER A 135 7.68 -3.41 -2.16
N GLY A 136 6.48 -3.43 -1.63
CA GLY A 136 5.41 -4.33 -2.10
C GLY A 136 4.77 -3.87 -3.40
N ASN A 137 3.79 -4.63 -3.88
CA ASN A 137 3.12 -4.33 -5.14
C ASN A 137 1.59 -4.31 -4.97
N ILE A 138 0.91 -3.46 -5.74
CA ILE A 138 -0.55 -3.47 -5.88
C ILE A 138 -0.88 -3.66 -7.35
N THR A 139 -1.70 -4.67 -7.66
CA THR A 139 -2.20 -4.93 -9.01
C THR A 139 -3.72 -4.93 -8.99
N VAL A 140 -4.34 -4.11 -9.83
CA VAL A 140 -5.80 -4.03 -10.01
C VAL A 140 -6.12 -4.46 -11.44
N SER A 141 -7.01 -5.45 -11.60
CA SER A 141 -7.37 -5.97 -12.92
C SER A 141 -8.15 -4.97 -13.76
N SER A 142 -9.15 -4.29 -13.19
CA SER A 142 -9.94 -3.30 -13.91
C SER A 142 -10.53 -2.27 -12.93
N ALA A 143 -10.54 -1.00 -13.33
CA ALA A 143 -11.13 0.08 -12.54
C ALA A 143 -11.82 1.12 -13.42
N THR A 144 -13.10 1.36 -13.17
CA THR A 144 -13.87 2.47 -13.75
C THR A 144 -14.13 3.49 -12.66
N ILE A 145 -13.39 4.61 -12.71
CA ILE A 145 -13.40 5.63 -11.66
C ILE A 145 -13.99 6.92 -12.19
N THR A 146 -15.13 7.34 -11.64
CA THR A 146 -15.88 8.47 -12.21
C THR A 146 -15.25 9.82 -11.93
N GLU A 147 -14.48 9.96 -10.85
CA GLU A 147 -13.82 11.23 -10.50
C GLU A 147 -12.30 11.11 -10.45
N LYS A 148 -11.71 10.41 -9.49
CA LYS A 148 -10.25 10.48 -9.29
C LYS A 148 -9.61 9.18 -8.86
N ILE A 149 -8.51 8.82 -9.51
CA ILE A 149 -7.51 7.88 -8.99
C ILE A 149 -6.40 8.69 -8.32
N LYS A 150 -6.12 8.38 -7.06
CA LYS A 150 -4.94 8.87 -6.36
C LYS A 150 -4.02 7.68 -6.09
N ALA A 151 -2.78 7.74 -6.57
CA ALA A 151 -1.80 6.70 -6.37
C ALA A 151 -0.48 7.27 -5.86
N ALA A 152 0.00 6.76 -4.73
CA ALA A 152 1.24 7.22 -4.12
C ALA A 152 2.17 6.06 -3.77
N ILE A 153 3.45 6.19 -4.12
CA ILE A 153 4.51 5.27 -3.70
C ILE A 153 5.56 6.02 -2.91
N SER A 154 5.80 5.56 -1.69
CA SER A 154 6.95 5.94 -0.89
C SER A 154 7.87 4.72 -0.73
N GLY A 155 8.89 4.61 -1.57
CA GLY A 155 9.80 3.47 -1.61
C GLY A 155 10.11 2.94 -3.02
N SER A 156 10.14 1.61 -3.16
CA SER A 156 10.54 0.93 -4.39
C SER A 156 9.46 -0.04 -4.93
N GLY A 157 8.26 0.01 -4.38
CA GLY A 157 7.14 -0.83 -4.80
C GLY A 157 6.60 -0.45 -6.18
N ASN A 158 5.67 -1.26 -6.70
CA ASN A 158 5.03 -1.00 -7.98
C ASN A 158 3.51 -1.08 -7.87
N MET A 159 2.83 -0.18 -8.57
CA MET A 159 1.38 -0.25 -8.76
C MET A 159 1.05 -0.43 -10.23
N LYS A 160 0.07 -1.26 -10.50
CA LYS A 160 -0.44 -1.48 -11.86
C LYS A 160 -1.96 -1.53 -11.85
N VAL A 161 -2.59 -0.75 -12.73
CA VAL A 161 -4.00 -0.90 -13.08
C VAL A 161 -4.06 -1.33 -14.55
N GLN A 162 -4.61 -2.54 -14.80
CA GLN A 162 -4.45 -3.17 -16.10
C GLN A 162 -5.42 -2.65 -17.16
N ALA A 163 -6.61 -2.23 -16.74
CA ALA A 163 -7.65 -1.73 -17.65
C ALA A 163 -8.63 -0.80 -16.95
N GLY A 164 -9.31 0.04 -17.72
CA GLY A 164 -10.43 0.85 -17.24
C GLY A 164 -10.40 2.30 -17.68
N SER A 165 -11.04 3.16 -16.90
CA SER A 165 -11.10 4.60 -17.16
C SER A 165 -11.12 5.41 -15.88
N ALA A 166 -10.64 6.65 -15.97
CA ALA A 166 -10.75 7.64 -14.91
C ALA A 166 -10.99 9.04 -15.49
N LYS A 167 -11.51 9.95 -14.69
CA LYS A 167 -11.55 11.35 -15.10
C LYS A 167 -10.23 12.04 -14.80
N ASN A 168 -9.72 11.87 -13.58
CA ASN A 168 -8.48 12.50 -13.13
C ASN A 168 -7.55 11.47 -12.49
N GLU A 169 -6.24 11.68 -12.65
CA GLU A 169 -5.19 10.93 -11.97
C GLU A 169 -4.28 11.89 -11.18
N ASP A 170 -4.05 11.63 -9.88
CA ASP A 170 -3.04 12.28 -9.03
C ASP A 170 -2.00 11.23 -8.62
N LEU A 171 -0.84 11.28 -9.26
CA LEU A 171 0.16 10.22 -9.22
C LEU A 171 1.46 10.72 -8.59
N ARG A 172 1.92 10.07 -7.53
CA ARG A 172 3.10 10.51 -6.78
C ARG A 172 4.08 9.38 -6.52
N ILE A 173 5.37 9.63 -6.78
CA ILE A 173 6.45 8.73 -6.40
C ILE A 173 7.49 9.50 -5.59
N SER A 174 7.79 8.97 -4.41
CA SER A 174 8.95 9.33 -3.61
C SER A 174 9.86 8.11 -3.49
N GLY A 175 10.89 8.01 -4.31
CA GLY A 175 11.78 6.85 -4.38
C GLY A 175 12.01 6.32 -5.80
N SER A 176 12.00 4.99 -5.96
CA SER A 176 12.35 4.30 -7.21
C SER A 176 11.26 3.36 -7.73
N GLY A 177 10.06 3.45 -7.20
CA GLY A 177 8.92 2.63 -7.60
C GLY A 177 8.37 2.97 -8.98
N LYS A 178 7.32 2.23 -9.39
CA LYS A 178 6.67 2.44 -10.69
C LYS A 178 5.17 2.51 -10.54
N LEU A 179 4.54 3.50 -11.20
CA LEU A 179 3.10 3.61 -11.40
C LEU A 179 2.79 3.29 -12.86
N LEU A 180 2.09 2.18 -13.10
CA LEU A 180 1.78 1.64 -14.43
C LEU A 180 0.28 1.72 -14.65
N LEU A 181 -0.20 2.88 -15.10
CA LEU A 181 -1.61 3.17 -15.36
C LEU A 181 -1.91 3.33 -16.87
N GLU A 182 -0.99 2.94 -17.75
CA GLU A 182 -1.19 3.00 -19.21
C GLU A 182 -2.41 2.18 -19.70
N GLY A 183 -2.91 1.26 -18.88
CA GLY A 183 -4.15 0.52 -19.14
C GLY A 183 -5.44 1.31 -18.83
N ILE A 184 -5.34 2.42 -18.11
CA ILE A 184 -6.44 3.35 -17.81
C ILE A 184 -6.45 4.45 -18.84
N THR A 185 -7.61 4.74 -19.44
CA THR A 185 -7.81 5.98 -20.22
C THR A 185 -8.32 7.06 -19.29
N ALA A 186 -7.51 8.11 -19.06
CA ALA A 186 -7.91 9.24 -18.24
C ALA A 186 -8.01 10.54 -19.05
N GLU A 187 -8.73 11.54 -18.51
CA GLU A 187 -8.81 12.86 -19.13
C GLU A 187 -7.60 13.71 -18.74
N HIS A 188 -7.28 13.76 -17.46
CA HIS A 188 -6.25 14.62 -16.88
C HIS A 188 -5.36 13.82 -15.92
N ALA A 189 -4.05 14.10 -15.93
CA ALA A 189 -3.13 13.61 -14.92
C ALA A 189 -2.24 14.72 -14.36
N GLU A 190 -2.10 14.72 -13.03
CA GLU A 190 -1.04 15.42 -12.30
C GLU A 190 -0.05 14.36 -11.82
N THR A 191 1.23 14.48 -12.21
CA THR A 191 2.27 13.52 -11.85
C THR A 191 3.40 14.22 -11.12
N LYS A 192 3.86 13.61 -10.02
CA LYS A 192 4.99 14.14 -9.23
C LYS A 192 5.97 13.04 -8.89
N ILE A 193 7.22 13.19 -9.34
CA ILE A 193 8.30 12.27 -9.04
C ILE A 193 9.38 13.00 -8.22
N SER A 194 9.74 12.42 -7.08
CA SER A 194 10.92 12.78 -6.30
C SER A 194 11.81 11.54 -6.19
N GLY A 195 12.85 11.45 -7.03
CA GLY A 195 13.75 10.28 -7.10
C GLY A 195 13.94 9.75 -8.51
N SER A 196 13.92 8.42 -8.66
CA SER A 196 14.25 7.72 -9.91
C SER A 196 13.14 6.79 -10.41
N GLY A 197 11.94 6.92 -9.89
CA GLY A 197 10.78 6.12 -10.30
C GLY A 197 10.21 6.51 -11.65
N ASP A 198 9.34 5.66 -12.20
CA ASP A 198 8.70 5.88 -13.48
C ASP A 198 7.18 5.88 -13.37
N ILE A 199 6.52 6.77 -14.10
CA ILE A 199 5.06 6.81 -14.24
C ILE A 199 4.69 6.59 -15.69
N LYS A 200 3.69 5.73 -15.95
CA LYS A 200 3.10 5.52 -17.26
C LYS A 200 1.60 5.80 -17.22
N VAL A 201 1.12 6.63 -18.13
CA VAL A 201 -0.28 7.07 -18.22
C VAL A 201 -0.80 7.04 -19.66
N ASN A 202 -2.12 7.01 -19.82
CA ASN A 202 -2.78 7.14 -21.12
C ASN A 202 -3.86 8.24 -21.02
N LEU A 203 -3.63 9.37 -21.72
CA LEU A 203 -4.36 10.61 -21.47
C LEU A 203 -4.99 11.18 -22.73
N SER A 204 -6.20 11.70 -22.59
CA SER A 204 -6.94 12.34 -23.70
C SER A 204 -6.89 13.85 -23.69
N LYS A 205 -6.63 14.54 -22.56
CA LYS A 205 -6.71 16.00 -22.46
C LYS A 205 -5.43 16.68 -21.99
N SER A 206 -4.95 16.40 -20.75
CA SER A 206 -3.77 17.12 -20.23
C SER A 206 -2.90 16.28 -19.28
N LEU A 207 -1.61 16.62 -19.28
CA LEU A 207 -0.58 16.09 -18.40
C LEU A 207 0.18 17.24 -17.74
N ASP A 208 0.10 17.34 -16.43
CA ASP A 208 0.98 18.18 -15.61
C ASP A 208 2.03 17.29 -14.94
N ALA A 209 3.31 17.50 -15.28
CA ALA A 209 4.39 16.64 -14.78
C ALA A 209 5.47 17.44 -14.05
N THR A 210 5.68 17.12 -12.78
CA THR A 210 6.77 17.66 -11.95
C THR A 210 7.76 16.56 -11.61
N ILE A 211 9.04 16.72 -11.98
CA ILE A 211 10.09 15.74 -11.73
C ILE A 211 11.25 16.41 -10.99
N SER A 212 11.60 15.86 -9.83
CA SER A 212 12.82 16.19 -9.11
C SER A 212 13.69 14.94 -8.99
N GLY A 213 14.72 14.82 -9.83
CA GLY A 213 15.60 13.66 -9.90
C GLY A 213 15.79 13.10 -11.29
N SER A 214 15.85 11.77 -11.41
CA SER A 214 16.17 11.05 -12.66
C SER A 214 15.02 10.21 -13.21
N GLY A 215 13.85 10.22 -12.57
CA GLY A 215 12.68 9.47 -12.98
C GLY A 215 12.07 9.97 -14.28
N SER A 216 11.14 9.21 -14.86
CA SER A 216 10.52 9.57 -16.11
C SER A 216 9.01 9.38 -16.09
N VAL A 217 8.31 10.24 -16.84
CA VAL A 217 6.88 10.09 -17.13
C VAL A 217 6.73 9.72 -18.60
N TYR A 218 6.04 8.61 -18.84
CA TYR A 218 5.70 8.14 -20.17
C TYR A 218 4.20 8.27 -20.39
N TYR A 219 3.79 8.72 -21.55
CA TYR A 219 2.39 8.92 -21.85
C TYR A 219 1.96 8.32 -23.20
N LEU A 220 0.73 7.84 -23.25
CA LEU A 220 -0.01 7.52 -24.47
C LEU A 220 -1.07 8.61 -24.70
N GLY A 221 -1.55 8.70 -25.96
CA GLY A 221 -2.51 9.72 -26.37
C GLY A 221 -1.85 11.02 -26.85
N ASN A 222 -2.64 12.09 -26.90
CA ASN A 222 -2.17 13.40 -27.36
C ASN A 222 -2.56 14.53 -26.39
N PRO A 223 -2.13 14.45 -25.11
CA PRO A 223 -2.48 15.46 -24.12
C PRO A 223 -1.74 16.79 -24.35
N LEU A 224 -2.32 17.89 -23.84
CA LEU A 224 -1.59 19.13 -23.61
C LEU A 224 -0.64 18.92 -22.45
N ILE A 225 0.67 19.20 -22.64
CA ILE A 225 1.69 18.87 -21.66
C ILE A 225 2.27 20.15 -21.04
N SER A 226 2.26 20.18 -19.70
CA SER A 226 2.99 21.14 -18.86
C SER A 226 4.04 20.40 -18.05
N THR A 227 5.29 20.88 -18.02
CA THR A 227 6.37 20.18 -17.29
C THR A 227 7.22 21.13 -16.48
N SER A 228 7.61 20.65 -15.28
CA SER A 228 8.62 21.26 -14.42
C SER A 228 9.63 20.20 -14.03
N ILE A 229 10.86 20.26 -14.56
CA ILE A 229 11.88 19.24 -14.35
C ILE A 229 13.12 19.84 -13.71
N SER A 230 13.52 19.28 -12.58
CA SER A 230 14.78 19.55 -11.90
C SER A 230 15.59 18.25 -11.81
N GLY A 231 16.62 18.12 -12.62
CA GLY A 231 17.47 16.93 -12.71
C GLY A 231 17.55 16.34 -14.11
N SER A 232 17.74 15.01 -14.21
CA SER A 232 17.92 14.28 -15.48
C SER A 232 16.65 13.57 -15.97
N GLY A 233 15.55 13.77 -15.30
CA GLY A 233 14.25 13.16 -15.64
C GLY A 233 13.71 13.61 -16.98
N ARG A 234 12.71 12.87 -17.49
CA ARG A 234 12.13 13.13 -18.82
C ARG A 234 10.64 12.87 -18.86
N VAL A 235 9.93 13.62 -19.70
CA VAL A 235 8.55 13.35 -20.11
C VAL A 235 8.57 13.04 -21.60
N ARG A 236 8.04 11.86 -22.02
CA ARG A 236 8.10 11.41 -23.42
C ARG A 236 6.96 10.44 -23.76
N PRO A 237 6.59 10.32 -25.04
CA PRO A 237 5.67 9.27 -25.50
C PRO A 237 6.18 7.87 -25.13
N LEU A 238 5.25 6.94 -24.88
CA LEU A 238 5.52 5.51 -24.59
C LEU A 238 5.79 4.75 -25.88
#